data_386cfb560c2624023dc5a5bfff26bf50
#
_entry.id   386cfb560c2624023dc5a5bfff26bf50
#
_cell.length_a   1.000
_cell.length_b   1.000
_cell.length_c   1.000
_cell.angle_alpha   90.00
_cell.angle_beta   90.00
_cell.angle_gamma   90.00
#
_symmetry.space_group_name_H-M   'P 1'
#
loop_
_entity.id
_entity.type
_entity.pdbx_description
1 polymer ?
#
loop_
_entity_poly.entity_id
_entity_poly.type
_entity_poly.pdbx_seq_one_letter_code
_entity_poly.pdbx_strand_id
1 'polypeptide(L)'
;ETEAIKKQYGDAEFIDAKGGVIMPAFINTHEHIYSAMARGLSIKGYNPKGFLDILDGQWWTIDRHLTLEQTKYSAVETLISCIRNGVTTVFDHHASFGQIGGSLFTIADVAKELGVRACLCYEISDRDGMDKARESVMENAEFIRYALKDDTDMIAGMMGMHAQFTISDATMELAAANKPDEVGYHIHVAEGIEDLHDCLKKYGKRIVDRLMDFNILGEKTLLGHCIYINPHEMDLIKDTNTMVVHNPESNMGNACGCPPTMELVHRGILTGLGTDGYTHDMLESYKVANVLHKHHLCDANAAWGEVPKMLFENNAAIANRYFKTPLGVLKEGAAGDVIVVDYNPPTQLDASNINGHILFGMTGRDVVTTVANGRVLMKDREIKVIDVEEAMAKCREESAKLWHSING
;
A
#
# COMPACT_ATOMS: atom_id res chain seq x y z
N GLU A 1 32.58 -20.29 -0.10
CA GLU A 1 32.03 -18.96 0.26
C GLU A 1 31.37 -18.98 1.63
N THR A 2 30.37 -19.84 1.91
CA THR A 2 29.61 -19.90 3.16
C THR A 2 30.50 -20.01 4.41
N GLU A 3 31.50 -20.90 4.40
CA GLU A 3 32.40 -21.07 5.55
C GLU A 3 33.33 -19.85 5.77
N ALA A 4 33.66 -19.12 4.71
CA ALA A 4 34.42 -17.87 4.84
C ALA A 4 33.59 -16.76 5.48
N ILE A 5 32.34 -16.63 5.07
CA ILE A 5 31.38 -15.65 5.64
C ILE A 5 31.07 -15.98 7.11
N LYS A 6 30.79 -17.24 7.44
CA LYS A 6 30.61 -17.69 8.83
C LYS A 6 31.80 -17.37 9.73
N LYS A 7 33.03 -17.55 9.19
CA LYS A 7 34.24 -17.20 9.92
C LYS A 7 34.42 -15.69 10.10
N GLN A 8 34.04 -14.90 9.10
CA GLN A 8 34.12 -13.44 9.15
C GLN A 8 33.10 -12.82 10.10
N TYR A 9 31.90 -13.40 10.19
CA TYR A 9 30.77 -12.92 10.99
C TYR A 9 30.33 -13.97 12.02
N GLY A 10 31.30 -14.45 12.83
CA GLY A 10 31.11 -15.57 13.76
C GLY A 10 30.03 -15.34 14.84
N ASP A 11 29.73 -14.07 15.16
CA ASP A 11 28.69 -13.69 16.14
C ASP A 11 27.30 -13.45 15.51
N ALA A 12 27.17 -13.55 14.17
CA ALA A 12 25.90 -13.36 13.50
C ALA A 12 24.99 -14.61 13.63
N GLU A 13 23.69 -14.37 13.80
CA GLU A 13 22.71 -15.46 13.72
C GLU A 13 22.71 -16.07 12.30
N PHE A 14 22.88 -17.38 12.22
CA PHE A 14 22.80 -18.11 10.96
C PHE A 14 21.39 -18.66 10.73
N ILE A 15 20.80 -18.33 9.59
CA ILE A 15 19.51 -18.86 9.14
C ILE A 15 19.76 -19.72 7.90
N ASP A 16 19.45 -21.01 8.00
CA ASP A 16 19.53 -21.93 6.87
C ASP A 16 18.27 -21.84 6.02
N ALA A 17 18.41 -21.43 4.77
CA ALA A 17 17.33 -21.36 3.80
C ALA A 17 16.84 -22.75 3.31
N LYS A 18 17.53 -23.85 3.70
CA LYS A 18 17.17 -25.24 3.36
C LYS A 18 16.96 -25.48 1.86
N GLY A 19 17.68 -24.72 1.02
CA GLY A 19 17.53 -24.78 -0.44
C GLY A 19 16.41 -23.92 -1.02
N GLY A 20 15.69 -23.16 -0.19
CA GLY A 20 14.68 -22.20 -0.63
C GLY A 20 15.27 -20.98 -1.34
N VAL A 21 14.41 -20.18 -1.94
CA VAL A 21 14.77 -18.96 -2.66
C VAL A 21 14.96 -17.81 -1.67
N ILE A 22 16.15 -17.20 -1.67
CA ILE A 22 16.44 -15.98 -0.92
C ILE A 22 16.25 -14.78 -1.84
N MET A 23 15.44 -13.80 -1.42
CA MET A 23 15.17 -12.60 -2.21
C MET A 23 14.94 -11.38 -1.33
N PRO A 24 15.00 -10.15 -1.88
CA PRO A 24 14.58 -8.97 -1.15
C PRO A 24 13.12 -9.11 -0.68
N ALA A 25 12.82 -8.61 0.51
CA ALA A 25 11.46 -8.57 1.00
C ALA A 25 10.58 -7.65 0.14
N PHE A 26 9.27 -7.91 0.13
CA PHE A 26 8.31 -7.17 -0.67
C PHE A 26 8.01 -5.80 -0.06
N ILE A 27 7.68 -4.88 -0.94
CA ILE A 27 7.21 -3.53 -0.64
C ILE A 27 5.80 -3.40 -1.21
N ASN A 28 4.84 -3.03 -0.38
CA ASN A 28 3.48 -2.71 -0.79
C ASN A 28 3.32 -1.19 -0.86
N THR A 29 3.09 -0.66 -2.06
CA THR A 29 3.05 0.79 -2.28
C THR A 29 1.66 1.42 -2.16
N HIS A 30 0.63 0.64 -1.81
CA HIS A 30 -0.70 1.14 -1.47
C HIS A 30 -1.49 0.10 -0.68
N GLU A 31 -1.89 0.46 0.51
CA GLU A 31 -2.59 -0.38 1.48
C GLU A 31 -3.63 0.46 2.23
N HIS A 32 -4.67 -0.17 2.73
CA HIS A 32 -5.64 0.41 3.68
C HIS A 32 -5.67 -0.43 4.95
N ILE A 33 -4.81 -0.13 5.89
CA ILE A 33 -4.71 -0.85 7.18
C ILE A 33 -6.07 -0.93 7.89
N TYR A 34 -6.87 0.12 7.83
CA TYR A 34 -8.19 0.16 8.48
C TYR A 34 -9.18 -0.89 7.94
N SER A 35 -8.95 -1.41 6.73
CA SER A 35 -9.79 -2.42 6.10
C SER A 35 -9.70 -3.81 6.75
N ALA A 36 -8.71 -4.07 7.60
CA ALA A 36 -8.46 -5.38 8.21
C ALA A 36 -9.69 -5.98 8.90
N MET A 37 -10.49 -5.13 9.57
CA MET A 37 -11.69 -5.58 10.28
C MET A 37 -12.94 -5.68 9.40
N ALA A 38 -12.84 -5.39 8.11
CA ALA A 38 -13.93 -5.57 7.14
C ALA A 38 -14.10 -7.02 6.69
N ARG A 39 -13.09 -7.86 6.90
CA ARG A 39 -13.09 -9.25 6.43
C ARG A 39 -14.25 -10.06 7.01
N GLY A 40 -15.23 -10.38 6.17
CA GLY A 40 -16.43 -11.13 6.56
C GLY A 40 -17.53 -10.27 7.22
N LEU A 41 -17.36 -8.95 7.29
CA LEU A 41 -18.40 -8.04 7.78
C LEU A 41 -19.63 -8.09 6.87
N SER A 42 -20.79 -8.31 7.48
CA SER A 42 -22.08 -8.16 6.82
C SER A 42 -22.77 -6.91 7.38
N ILE A 43 -23.00 -5.93 6.54
CA ILE A 43 -23.69 -4.69 6.92
C ILE A 43 -25.17 -4.84 6.59
N LYS A 44 -26.04 -4.58 7.57
CA LYS A 44 -27.47 -4.74 7.43
C LYS A 44 -28.04 -3.78 6.37
N GLY A 45 -28.72 -4.35 5.38
CA GLY A 45 -29.32 -3.58 4.28
C GLY A 45 -28.33 -3.16 3.17
N TYR A 46 -27.05 -3.51 3.27
CA TYR A 46 -26.06 -3.21 2.25
C TYR A 46 -26.30 -4.04 0.98
N ASN A 47 -26.50 -3.36 -0.14
CA ASN A 47 -26.71 -3.96 -1.45
C ASN A 47 -26.21 -3.01 -2.54
N PRO A 48 -24.90 -2.90 -2.75
CA PRO A 48 -24.29 -1.93 -3.65
C PRO A 48 -24.65 -2.24 -5.11
N LYS A 49 -24.87 -1.17 -5.89
CA LYS A 49 -25.13 -1.25 -7.34
C LYS A 49 -23.98 -0.66 -8.15
N GLY A 50 -23.06 0.03 -7.50
CA GLY A 50 -21.91 0.66 -8.14
C GLY A 50 -20.87 1.10 -7.10
N PHE A 51 -19.80 1.69 -7.60
CA PHE A 51 -18.64 2.05 -6.80
C PHE A 51 -18.97 3.01 -5.64
N LEU A 52 -19.79 4.04 -5.88
CA LEU A 52 -20.17 4.99 -4.81
C LEU A 52 -20.97 4.31 -3.70
N ASP A 53 -21.80 3.30 -4.02
CA ASP A 53 -22.53 2.53 -3.00
C ASP A 53 -21.57 1.68 -2.15
N ILE A 54 -20.46 1.20 -2.74
CA ILE A 54 -19.42 0.49 -2.01
C ILE A 54 -18.70 1.44 -1.05
N LEU A 55 -18.35 2.64 -1.50
CA LEU A 55 -17.73 3.64 -0.66
C LEU A 55 -18.62 4.03 0.51
N ASP A 56 -19.84 4.53 0.26
CA ASP A 56 -20.73 5.04 1.30
C ASP A 56 -21.26 3.91 2.22
N GLY A 57 -21.67 2.80 1.61
CA GLY A 57 -22.33 1.72 2.37
C GLY A 57 -21.36 0.79 3.12
N GLN A 58 -20.10 0.72 2.75
CA GLN A 58 -19.10 -0.14 3.39
C GLN A 58 -17.95 0.67 3.98
N TRP A 59 -17.10 1.29 3.15
CA TRP A 59 -15.83 1.86 3.62
C TRP A 59 -16.04 3.08 4.52
N TRP A 60 -16.87 4.02 4.12
CA TRP A 60 -17.20 5.20 4.94
C TRP A 60 -18.07 4.87 6.15
N THR A 61 -18.83 3.76 6.09
CA THR A 61 -19.53 3.25 7.28
C THR A 61 -18.53 2.70 8.29
N ILE A 62 -17.54 1.91 7.86
CA ILE A 62 -16.51 1.37 8.74
C ILE A 62 -15.70 2.48 9.38
N ASP A 63 -15.17 3.41 8.59
CA ASP A 63 -14.26 4.43 9.09
C ASP A 63 -14.92 5.43 10.05
N ARG A 64 -16.22 5.71 9.89
CA ARG A 64 -17.01 6.52 10.84
C ARG A 64 -17.19 5.88 12.21
N HIS A 65 -17.02 4.57 12.31
CA HIS A 65 -17.16 3.82 13.57
C HIS A 65 -15.82 3.45 14.21
N LEU A 66 -14.68 3.63 13.51
CA LEU A 66 -13.38 3.29 14.04
C LEU A 66 -12.94 4.18 15.21
N THR A 67 -12.51 3.54 16.28
CA THR A 67 -11.78 4.16 17.41
C THR A 67 -10.27 3.94 17.26
N LEU A 68 -9.46 4.65 18.06
CA LEU A 68 -8.00 4.41 18.08
C LEU A 68 -7.62 2.97 18.46
N GLU A 69 -8.38 2.35 19.36
CA GLU A 69 -8.13 0.95 19.73
C GLU A 69 -8.38 0.00 18.55
N GLN A 70 -9.44 0.22 17.77
CA GLN A 70 -9.71 -0.55 16.56
C GLN A 70 -8.71 -0.26 15.45
N THR A 71 -8.25 1.00 15.30
CA THR A 71 -7.15 1.36 14.42
C THR A 71 -5.87 0.63 14.80
N LYS A 72 -5.53 0.57 16.10
CA LYS A 72 -4.40 -0.20 16.61
C LYS A 72 -4.45 -1.66 16.22
N TYR A 73 -5.58 -2.34 16.47
CA TYR A 73 -5.69 -3.76 16.17
C TYR A 73 -5.90 -4.06 14.68
N SER A 74 -6.38 -3.11 13.88
CA SER A 74 -6.29 -3.18 12.41
C SER A 74 -4.83 -3.20 11.97
N ALA A 75 -3.99 -2.31 12.54
CA ALA A 75 -2.56 -2.28 12.24
C ALA A 75 -1.85 -3.57 12.69
N VAL A 76 -2.17 -4.10 13.86
CA VAL A 76 -1.60 -5.36 14.37
C VAL A 76 -1.93 -6.52 13.42
N GLU A 77 -3.19 -6.68 12.99
CA GLU A 77 -3.60 -7.74 12.06
C GLU A 77 -2.92 -7.60 10.70
N THR A 78 -3.01 -6.41 10.10
CA THR A 78 -2.41 -6.14 8.78
C THR A 78 -0.91 -6.40 8.79
N LEU A 79 -0.17 -5.87 9.77
CA LEU A 79 1.28 -6.00 9.79
C LEU A 79 1.75 -7.42 10.11
N ILE A 80 1.01 -8.19 10.93
CA ILE A 80 1.26 -9.65 11.09
C ILE A 80 1.04 -10.36 9.75
N SER A 81 -0.03 -10.03 9.02
CA SER A 81 -0.31 -10.61 7.71
C SER A 81 0.76 -10.21 6.68
N CYS A 82 1.24 -8.96 6.69
CA CYS A 82 2.37 -8.51 5.89
C CYS A 82 3.64 -9.34 6.18
N ILE A 83 4.02 -9.49 7.45
CA ILE A 83 5.18 -10.30 7.84
C ILE A 83 5.06 -11.74 7.33
N ARG A 84 3.87 -12.34 7.45
CA ARG A 84 3.60 -13.71 6.97
C ARG A 84 3.75 -13.87 5.46
N ASN A 85 3.51 -12.82 4.71
CA ASN A 85 3.61 -12.80 3.25
C ASN A 85 4.91 -12.15 2.74
N GLY A 86 5.86 -11.86 3.63
CA GLY A 86 7.18 -11.33 3.26
C GLY A 86 7.20 -9.85 2.91
N VAL A 87 6.18 -9.09 3.31
CA VAL A 87 6.11 -7.63 3.14
C VAL A 87 6.74 -6.97 4.36
N THR A 88 7.74 -6.12 4.14
CA THR A 88 8.49 -5.41 5.20
C THR A 88 8.35 -3.90 5.13
N THR A 89 7.74 -3.38 4.07
CA THR A 89 7.47 -1.95 3.89
C THR A 89 6.09 -1.75 3.29
N VAL A 90 5.26 -0.89 3.91
CA VAL A 90 3.91 -0.58 3.46
C VAL A 90 3.71 0.92 3.29
N PHE A 91 2.90 1.32 2.30
CA PHE A 91 2.39 2.67 2.14
C PHE A 91 0.89 2.63 2.46
N ASP A 92 0.53 3.09 3.65
CA ASP A 92 -0.84 3.06 4.13
C ASP A 92 -1.57 4.36 3.83
N HIS A 93 -2.81 4.23 3.38
CA HIS A 93 -3.74 5.33 3.14
C HIS A 93 -4.91 5.19 4.11
N HIS A 94 -4.80 5.83 5.30
CA HIS A 94 -5.64 5.57 6.45
C HIS A 94 -6.90 6.44 6.50
N ALA A 95 -8.01 5.85 6.91
CA ALA A 95 -9.26 6.54 7.23
C ALA A 95 -9.86 6.03 8.56
N SER A 96 -10.23 6.96 9.44
CA SER A 96 -10.91 6.68 10.71
C SER A 96 -11.68 7.91 11.18
N PHE A 97 -12.73 8.28 10.45
CA PHE A 97 -13.51 9.51 10.73
C PHE A 97 -14.27 9.48 12.07
N GLY A 98 -14.41 8.28 12.67
CA GLY A 98 -14.85 8.14 14.05
C GLY A 98 -13.89 8.77 15.05
N GLN A 99 -12.57 8.57 14.83
CA GLN A 99 -11.52 9.17 15.66
C GLN A 99 -10.25 9.41 14.81
N ILE A 100 -10.07 10.66 14.37
CA ILE A 100 -8.99 11.07 13.46
C ILE A 100 -7.68 11.27 14.22
N GLY A 101 -7.70 12.21 15.20
CA GLY A 101 -6.49 12.62 15.91
C GLY A 101 -5.78 11.48 16.61
N GLY A 102 -4.49 11.30 16.32
CA GLY A 102 -3.62 10.25 16.88
C GLY A 102 -3.64 8.92 16.13
N SER A 103 -4.44 8.78 15.06
CA SER A 103 -4.55 7.53 14.31
C SER A 103 -3.27 7.12 13.60
N LEU A 104 -2.60 8.04 12.92
CA LEU A 104 -1.33 7.78 12.24
C LEU A 104 -0.21 7.45 13.24
N PHE A 105 -0.18 8.12 14.39
CA PHE A 105 0.77 7.83 15.45
C PHE A 105 0.56 6.43 16.04
N THR A 106 -0.70 6.03 16.24
CA THR A 106 -1.06 4.69 16.70
C THR A 106 -0.56 3.61 15.73
N ILE A 107 -0.75 3.80 14.42
CA ILE A 107 -0.25 2.87 13.40
C ILE A 107 1.28 2.83 13.39
N ALA A 108 1.94 4.00 13.48
CA ALA A 108 3.39 4.11 13.50
C ALA A 108 4.01 3.39 14.70
N ASP A 109 3.39 3.48 15.87
CA ASP A 109 3.85 2.77 17.07
C ASP A 109 3.79 1.26 16.88
N VAL A 110 2.69 0.73 16.34
CA VAL A 110 2.55 -0.70 16.00
C VAL A 110 3.58 -1.12 14.94
N ALA A 111 3.79 -0.31 13.91
CA ALA A 111 4.76 -0.59 12.86
C ALA A 111 6.19 -0.69 13.41
N LYS A 112 6.60 0.23 14.27
CA LYS A 112 7.90 0.20 14.95
C LYS A 112 8.03 -1.01 15.89
N GLU A 113 6.98 -1.33 16.65
CA GLU A 113 6.96 -2.48 17.56
C GLU A 113 7.17 -3.79 16.79
N LEU A 114 6.42 -4.00 15.72
CA LEU A 114 6.50 -5.20 14.89
C LEU A 114 7.70 -5.23 13.95
N GLY A 115 8.33 -4.07 13.68
CA GLY A 115 9.52 -3.96 12.85
C GLY A 115 9.23 -3.89 11.35
N VAL A 116 8.03 -3.46 10.94
CA VAL A 116 7.65 -3.22 9.55
C VAL A 116 7.75 -1.72 9.26
N ARG A 117 8.39 -1.33 8.14
CA ARG A 117 8.43 0.08 7.72
C ARG A 117 7.06 0.53 7.25
N ALA A 118 6.69 1.75 7.60
CA ALA A 118 5.42 2.33 7.19
C ALA A 118 5.58 3.77 6.70
N CYS A 119 5.11 4.04 5.49
CA CYS A 119 4.86 5.39 4.99
C CYS A 119 3.36 5.65 5.10
N LEU A 120 2.97 6.58 5.99
CA LEU A 120 1.59 6.74 6.40
C LEU A 120 1.01 8.06 5.91
N CYS A 121 -0.27 8.06 5.58
CA CYS A 121 -1.04 9.27 5.36
C CYS A 121 -2.51 9.08 5.77
N TYR A 122 -3.19 10.19 6.08
CA TYR A 122 -4.60 10.21 6.43
C TYR A 122 -5.45 10.69 5.25
N GLU A 123 -6.56 10.07 4.99
CA GLU A 123 -7.54 10.42 3.94
C GLU A 123 -8.27 11.74 4.23
N ILE A 124 -7.75 12.87 3.77
CA ILE A 124 -8.47 14.14 3.84
C ILE A 124 -9.72 14.07 2.96
N SER A 125 -10.88 14.47 3.52
CA SER A 125 -12.14 14.51 2.80
C SER A 125 -13.11 15.49 3.47
N ASP A 126 -13.96 16.15 2.67
CA ASP A 126 -15.01 17.07 3.14
C ASP A 126 -16.32 16.35 3.44
N ARG A 127 -16.42 15.04 3.20
CA ARG A 127 -17.69 14.26 3.26
C ARG A 127 -18.38 14.30 4.62
N ASP A 128 -17.62 14.49 5.71
CA ASP A 128 -18.14 14.61 7.07
C ASP A 128 -17.98 16.05 7.63
N GLY A 129 -17.84 17.03 6.72
CA GLY A 129 -17.80 18.46 7.01
C GLY A 129 -16.40 19.04 7.22
N MET A 130 -16.32 20.37 7.16
CA MET A 130 -15.05 21.12 7.16
C MET A 130 -14.25 20.98 8.45
N ASP A 131 -14.89 20.73 9.60
CA ASP A 131 -14.17 20.51 10.86
C ASP A 131 -13.38 19.19 10.81
N LYS A 132 -13.98 18.13 10.27
CA LYS A 132 -13.31 16.84 10.04
C LYS A 132 -12.23 16.93 8.97
N ALA A 133 -12.46 17.67 7.90
CA ALA A 133 -11.46 17.95 6.89
C ALA A 133 -10.24 18.65 7.48
N ARG A 134 -10.44 19.67 8.32
CA ARG A 134 -9.38 20.38 9.03
C ARG A 134 -8.62 19.47 9.99
N GLU A 135 -9.33 18.67 10.79
CA GLU A 135 -8.73 17.70 11.70
C GLU A 135 -7.83 16.71 10.92
N SER A 136 -8.31 16.20 9.76
CA SER A 136 -7.54 15.31 8.88
C SER A 136 -6.27 15.95 8.29
N VAL A 137 -6.36 17.23 7.89
CA VAL A 137 -5.17 17.98 7.43
C VAL A 137 -4.16 18.12 8.55
N MET A 138 -4.60 18.42 9.77
CA MET A 138 -3.70 18.59 10.91
C MET A 138 -3.06 17.27 11.33
N GLU A 139 -3.81 16.16 11.36
CA GLU A 139 -3.26 14.81 11.63
C GLU A 139 -2.12 14.47 10.66
N ASN A 140 -2.33 14.66 9.34
CA ASN A 140 -1.27 14.49 8.35
C ASN A 140 -0.06 15.39 8.64
N ALA A 141 -0.29 16.69 8.81
CA ALA A 141 0.79 17.67 8.95
C ALA A 141 1.64 17.43 10.21
N GLU A 142 0.99 17.08 11.33
CA GLU A 142 1.68 16.78 12.59
C GLU A 142 2.45 15.47 12.50
N PHE A 143 1.84 14.44 11.92
CA PHE A 143 2.50 13.16 11.70
C PHE A 143 3.71 13.28 10.76
N ILE A 144 3.58 13.99 9.63
CA ILE A 144 4.70 14.21 8.72
C ILE A 144 5.88 14.88 9.44
N ARG A 145 5.60 15.93 10.24
CA ARG A 145 6.67 16.62 11.01
C ARG A 145 7.30 15.71 12.05
N TYR A 146 6.55 14.76 12.61
CA TYR A 146 7.08 13.74 13.50
C TYR A 146 7.96 12.75 12.75
N ALA A 147 7.46 12.21 11.61
CA ALA A 147 8.19 11.25 10.79
C ALA A 147 9.49 11.82 10.19
N LEU A 148 9.50 13.11 9.81
CA LEU A 148 10.73 13.79 9.32
C LEU A 148 11.84 13.88 10.37
N LYS A 149 11.51 13.77 11.65
CA LYS A 149 12.48 13.77 12.77
C LYS A 149 12.89 12.36 13.20
N ASP A 150 12.25 11.34 12.63
CA ASP A 150 12.59 9.94 12.92
C ASP A 150 13.94 9.60 12.28
N ASP A 151 14.87 9.11 13.09
CA ASP A 151 16.21 8.69 12.67
C ASP A 151 16.34 7.17 12.51
N THR A 152 15.26 6.43 12.82
CA THR A 152 15.24 4.97 12.71
C THR A 152 15.04 4.47 11.28
N ASP A 153 14.64 5.34 10.37
CA ASP A 153 14.25 5.00 8.97
C ASP A 153 13.09 3.97 8.88
N MET A 154 12.26 3.93 9.93
CA MET A 154 11.13 2.99 10.02
C MET A 154 9.79 3.62 9.65
N ILE A 155 9.67 4.94 9.73
CA ILE A 155 8.44 5.66 9.39
C ILE A 155 8.71 6.83 8.45
N ALA A 156 7.77 7.05 7.55
CA ALA A 156 7.71 8.21 6.67
C ALA A 156 6.24 8.70 6.59
N GLY A 157 6.02 9.88 6.05
CA GLY A 157 4.68 10.44 5.93
C GLY A 157 4.46 11.12 4.58
N MET A 158 3.21 11.12 4.13
CA MET A 158 2.72 11.82 2.95
C MET A 158 1.49 12.66 3.32
N MET A 159 1.15 13.69 2.52
CA MET A 159 -0.12 14.38 2.67
C MET A 159 -1.20 13.55 1.95
N GLY A 160 -2.00 12.81 2.72
CA GLY A 160 -3.07 11.96 2.18
C GLY A 160 -4.28 12.79 1.75
N MET A 161 -4.90 12.40 0.66
CA MET A 161 -6.16 12.95 0.15
C MET A 161 -7.02 11.79 -0.34
N HIS A 162 -8.32 11.77 -0.03
CA HIS A 162 -9.18 10.68 -0.51
C HIS A 162 -9.23 10.67 -2.04
N ALA A 163 -10.04 11.51 -2.65
CA ALA A 163 -10.18 11.65 -4.09
C ALA A 163 -10.76 13.03 -4.42
N GLN A 164 -10.56 13.52 -5.65
CA GLN A 164 -10.94 14.88 -6.00
C GLN A 164 -12.44 15.16 -5.77
N PHE A 165 -13.33 14.17 -5.98
CA PHE A 165 -14.79 14.39 -5.85
C PHE A 165 -15.27 14.57 -4.40
N THR A 166 -14.45 14.23 -3.42
CA THR A 166 -14.72 14.40 -1.99
C THR A 166 -13.96 15.56 -1.35
N ILE A 167 -13.23 16.36 -2.14
CA ILE A 167 -12.37 17.43 -1.63
C ILE A 167 -12.64 18.73 -2.40
N SER A 168 -13.04 19.78 -1.67
CA SER A 168 -13.21 21.12 -2.22
C SER A 168 -11.88 21.83 -2.48
N ASP A 169 -11.92 22.89 -3.28
CA ASP A 169 -10.75 23.75 -3.52
C ASP A 169 -10.22 24.33 -2.20
N ALA A 170 -11.08 24.75 -1.30
CA ALA A 170 -10.69 25.28 0.03
C ALA A 170 -9.92 24.23 0.86
N THR A 171 -10.29 22.96 0.79
CA THR A 171 -9.60 21.89 1.50
C THR A 171 -8.27 21.52 0.80
N MET A 172 -8.21 21.55 -0.53
CA MET A 172 -6.93 21.40 -1.26
C MET A 172 -5.94 22.52 -0.89
N GLU A 173 -6.40 23.78 -0.86
CA GLU A 173 -5.59 24.92 -0.42
C GLU A 173 -5.12 24.77 1.04
N LEU A 174 -6.02 24.33 1.93
CA LEU A 174 -5.67 24.09 3.33
C LEU A 174 -4.61 22.99 3.47
N ALA A 175 -4.75 21.90 2.74
CA ALA A 175 -3.77 20.81 2.73
C ALA A 175 -2.42 21.30 2.19
N ALA A 176 -2.41 22.03 1.08
CA ALA A 176 -1.19 22.62 0.50
C ALA A 176 -0.49 23.58 1.47
N ALA A 177 -1.26 24.42 2.18
CA ALA A 177 -0.71 25.38 3.15
C ALA A 177 -0.08 24.72 4.40
N ASN A 178 -0.44 23.47 4.72
CA ASN A 178 0.03 22.75 5.90
C ASN A 178 1.02 21.63 5.59
N LYS A 179 1.17 21.24 4.31
CA LYS A 179 2.09 20.20 3.87
C LYS A 179 3.55 20.68 3.98
N PRO A 180 4.44 19.94 4.67
CA PRO A 180 5.89 20.18 4.59
C PRO A 180 6.42 19.99 3.16
N ASP A 181 7.41 20.79 2.76
CA ASP A 181 7.95 20.78 1.39
C ASP A 181 8.68 19.48 1.03
N GLU A 182 9.16 18.76 2.05
CA GLU A 182 9.95 17.53 1.90
C GLU A 182 9.14 16.33 1.41
N VAL A 183 7.80 16.40 1.46
CA VAL A 183 6.91 15.28 1.11
C VAL A 183 5.95 15.63 -0.03
N GLY A 184 5.41 14.61 -0.68
CA GLY A 184 4.36 14.73 -1.67
C GLY A 184 2.98 14.34 -1.14
N TYR A 185 2.08 14.07 -2.06
CA TYR A 185 0.70 13.66 -1.78
C TYR A 185 0.48 12.20 -2.11
N HIS A 186 -0.51 11.60 -1.46
CA HIS A 186 -1.06 10.30 -1.82
C HIS A 186 -2.57 10.45 -1.99
N ILE A 187 -3.09 10.17 -3.18
CA ILE A 187 -4.49 10.42 -3.54
C ILE A 187 -5.00 9.37 -4.53
N HIS A 188 -6.25 8.93 -4.38
CA HIS A 188 -6.94 8.11 -5.38
C HIS A 188 -7.36 8.98 -6.57
N VAL A 189 -7.08 8.52 -7.78
CA VAL A 189 -7.30 9.29 -9.02
C VAL A 189 -8.05 8.45 -10.04
N ALA A 190 -9.22 8.94 -10.43
CA ALA A 190 -10.01 8.34 -11.52
C ALA A 190 -10.23 6.82 -11.32
N GLU A 191 -10.49 6.39 -10.09
CA GLU A 191 -10.77 4.98 -9.77
C GLU A 191 -12.14 4.59 -10.33
N GLY A 192 -13.22 5.30 -9.95
CA GLY A 192 -14.53 5.16 -10.55
C GLY A 192 -14.74 6.20 -11.66
N ILE A 193 -15.56 5.85 -12.66
CA ILE A 193 -15.95 6.81 -13.73
C ILE A 193 -16.68 8.02 -13.16
N GLU A 194 -17.32 7.86 -12.01
CA GLU A 194 -18.05 8.91 -11.28
C GLU A 194 -17.11 10.03 -10.84
N ASP A 195 -15.88 9.72 -10.44
CA ASP A 195 -14.85 10.70 -10.07
C ASP A 195 -14.53 11.62 -11.26
N LEU A 196 -14.32 11.04 -12.45
CA LEU A 196 -14.12 11.81 -13.68
C LEU A 196 -15.33 12.68 -14.04
N HIS A 197 -16.53 12.11 -13.98
CA HIS A 197 -17.75 12.84 -14.33
C HIS A 197 -18.02 14.00 -13.36
N ASP A 198 -17.76 13.79 -12.07
CA ASP A 198 -17.88 14.85 -11.06
C ASP A 198 -16.92 16.01 -11.35
N CYS A 199 -15.66 15.70 -11.65
CA CYS A 199 -14.65 16.71 -11.98
C CYS A 199 -15.03 17.52 -13.23
N LEU A 200 -15.42 16.84 -14.31
CA LEU A 200 -15.87 17.50 -15.53
C LEU A 200 -17.09 18.40 -15.29
N LYS A 201 -18.06 17.92 -14.50
CA LYS A 201 -19.28 18.66 -14.19
C LYS A 201 -19.03 19.90 -13.34
N LYS A 202 -18.20 19.79 -12.30
CA LYS A 202 -17.96 20.87 -11.34
C LYS A 202 -16.94 21.89 -11.85
N TYR A 203 -15.87 21.43 -12.50
CA TYR A 203 -14.71 22.25 -12.79
C TYR A 203 -14.43 22.40 -14.29
N GLY A 204 -15.13 21.66 -15.16
CA GLY A 204 -14.90 21.67 -16.62
C GLY A 204 -13.52 21.12 -17.02
N LYS A 205 -12.84 20.40 -16.12
CA LYS A 205 -11.48 19.85 -16.26
C LYS A 205 -11.47 18.38 -15.95
N ARG A 206 -10.44 17.67 -16.43
CA ARG A 206 -10.15 16.31 -16.01
C ARG A 206 -9.40 16.31 -14.68
N ILE A 207 -9.29 15.16 -14.04
CA ILE A 207 -8.80 15.06 -12.67
C ILE A 207 -7.35 15.49 -12.54
N VAL A 208 -6.46 14.98 -13.40
CA VAL A 208 -5.02 15.31 -13.34
C VAL A 208 -4.76 16.77 -13.67
N ASP A 209 -5.54 17.38 -14.60
CA ASP A 209 -5.49 18.81 -14.86
C ASP A 209 -5.85 19.63 -13.60
N ARG A 210 -6.90 19.22 -12.85
CA ARG A 210 -7.26 19.88 -11.59
C ARG A 210 -6.15 19.74 -10.53
N LEU A 211 -5.57 18.55 -10.40
CA LEU A 211 -4.46 18.33 -9.46
C LEU A 211 -3.23 19.19 -9.81
N MET A 212 -2.99 19.41 -11.11
CA MET A 212 -1.93 20.30 -11.59
C MET A 212 -2.15 21.76 -11.19
N ASP A 213 -3.41 22.25 -11.24
CA ASP A 213 -3.75 23.62 -10.81
C ASP A 213 -3.41 23.89 -9.33
N PHE A 214 -3.48 22.86 -8.49
CA PHE A 214 -3.17 22.93 -7.05
C PHE A 214 -1.73 22.50 -6.70
N ASN A 215 -0.85 22.30 -7.70
CA ASN A 215 0.53 21.85 -7.52
C ASN A 215 0.64 20.55 -6.70
N ILE A 216 -0.33 19.63 -6.88
CA ILE A 216 -0.35 18.34 -6.18
C ILE A 216 0.60 17.34 -6.86
N LEU A 217 0.77 17.43 -8.19
CA LEU A 217 1.68 16.55 -8.93
C LEU A 217 3.15 16.85 -8.59
N GLY A 218 3.99 15.84 -8.68
CA GLY A 218 5.42 15.96 -8.43
C GLY A 218 6.09 14.65 -8.08
N GLU A 219 7.41 14.67 -8.00
CA GLU A 219 8.26 13.50 -7.81
C GLU A 219 7.89 12.65 -6.59
N LYS A 220 7.43 13.26 -5.50
CA LYS A 220 7.04 12.57 -4.27
C LYS A 220 5.53 12.31 -4.16
N THR A 221 4.75 12.60 -5.21
CA THR A 221 3.31 12.33 -5.21
C THR A 221 3.02 10.95 -5.79
N LEU A 222 2.12 10.21 -5.13
CA LEU A 222 1.65 8.88 -5.52
C LEU A 222 0.15 8.91 -5.83
N LEU A 223 -0.22 8.54 -7.06
CA LEU A 223 -1.58 8.48 -7.54
C LEU A 223 -2.08 7.04 -7.51
N GLY A 224 -3.15 6.76 -6.77
CA GLY A 224 -3.80 5.46 -6.75
C GLY A 224 -4.65 5.23 -8.00
N HIS A 225 -4.66 3.99 -8.51
CA HIS A 225 -5.51 3.45 -9.57
C HIS A 225 -5.32 4.03 -10.97
N CYS A 226 -5.64 5.29 -11.21
CA CYS A 226 -5.54 5.94 -12.53
C CYS A 226 -6.27 5.18 -13.66
N ILE A 227 -7.51 4.68 -13.39
CA ILE A 227 -8.26 3.83 -14.34
C ILE A 227 -8.78 4.64 -15.52
N TYR A 228 -9.42 5.79 -15.25
CA TYR A 228 -10.10 6.59 -16.26
C TYR A 228 -9.31 7.83 -16.71
N ILE A 229 -7.98 7.74 -16.71
CA ILE A 229 -7.10 8.78 -17.25
C ILE A 229 -6.95 8.64 -18.78
N ASN A 230 -6.56 9.74 -19.44
CA ASN A 230 -6.32 9.79 -20.88
C ASN A 230 -4.83 10.03 -21.21
N PRO A 231 -4.41 9.97 -22.50
CA PRO A 231 -3.01 10.22 -22.89
C PRO A 231 -2.46 11.57 -22.45
N HIS A 232 -3.25 12.66 -22.47
CA HIS A 232 -2.83 13.96 -21.99
C HIS A 232 -2.51 13.94 -20.49
N GLU A 233 -3.37 13.30 -19.67
CA GLU A 233 -3.13 13.16 -18.24
C GLU A 233 -1.88 12.30 -17.96
N MET A 234 -1.61 11.27 -18.78
CA MET A 234 -0.38 10.49 -18.69
C MET A 234 0.86 11.35 -19.00
N ASP A 235 0.77 12.26 -19.96
CA ASP A 235 1.87 13.18 -20.28
C ASP A 235 2.14 14.12 -19.09
N LEU A 236 1.11 14.68 -18.44
CA LEU A 236 1.26 15.49 -17.23
C LEU A 236 1.91 14.71 -16.08
N ILE A 237 1.47 13.46 -15.83
CA ILE A 237 2.03 12.58 -14.81
C ILE A 237 3.52 12.32 -15.09
N LYS A 238 3.87 12.05 -16.35
CA LYS A 238 5.25 11.83 -16.79
C LYS A 238 6.12 13.06 -16.61
N ASP A 239 5.66 14.21 -17.11
CA ASP A 239 6.41 15.47 -17.13
C ASP A 239 6.69 16.00 -15.72
N THR A 240 5.82 15.69 -14.76
CA THR A 240 6.00 16.02 -13.35
C THR A 240 6.73 14.95 -12.55
N ASN A 241 7.15 13.85 -13.19
CA ASN A 241 7.77 12.68 -12.53
C ASN A 241 6.92 12.11 -11.38
N THR A 242 5.60 12.24 -11.48
CA THR A 242 4.63 11.73 -10.49
C THR A 242 4.54 10.20 -10.58
N MET A 243 4.38 9.56 -9.42
CA MET A 243 4.27 8.09 -9.31
C MET A 243 2.82 7.65 -9.44
N VAL A 244 2.63 6.41 -9.91
CA VAL A 244 1.32 5.74 -9.96
C VAL A 244 1.40 4.41 -9.25
N VAL A 245 0.32 3.96 -8.63
CA VAL A 245 0.20 2.60 -8.09
C VAL A 245 -1.02 1.89 -8.66
N HIS A 246 -0.81 0.66 -9.15
CA HIS A 246 -1.83 -0.24 -9.67
C HIS A 246 -2.29 -1.22 -8.60
N ASN A 247 -3.60 -1.33 -8.36
CA ASN A 247 -4.23 -2.17 -7.34
C ASN A 247 -5.19 -3.17 -8.01
N PRO A 248 -4.69 -4.28 -8.57
CA PRO A 248 -5.48 -5.10 -9.50
C PRO A 248 -6.71 -5.75 -8.86
N GLU A 249 -6.58 -6.32 -7.66
CA GLU A 249 -7.70 -6.98 -6.96
C GLU A 249 -8.80 -5.99 -6.61
N SER A 250 -8.42 -4.82 -6.10
CA SER A 250 -9.37 -3.78 -5.74
C SER A 250 -10.12 -3.26 -6.96
N ASN A 251 -9.39 -2.93 -8.04
CA ASN A 251 -10.01 -2.46 -9.28
C ASN A 251 -11.04 -3.45 -9.83
N MET A 252 -10.76 -4.75 -9.74
CA MET A 252 -11.67 -5.83 -10.17
C MET A 252 -12.81 -6.04 -9.18
N GLY A 253 -12.50 -6.11 -7.89
CA GLY A 253 -13.49 -6.41 -6.84
C GLY A 253 -14.49 -5.28 -6.62
N ASN A 254 -14.06 -4.02 -6.76
CA ASN A 254 -14.93 -2.85 -6.74
C ASN A 254 -15.62 -2.58 -8.09
N ALA A 255 -15.38 -3.44 -9.09
CA ALA A 255 -15.92 -3.33 -10.45
C ALA A 255 -15.61 -1.98 -11.13
N CYS A 256 -14.48 -1.37 -10.81
CA CYS A 256 -14.07 -0.07 -11.33
C CYS A 256 -13.51 -0.13 -12.76
N GLY A 257 -12.92 -1.25 -13.15
CA GLY A 257 -12.35 -1.43 -14.49
C GLY A 257 -10.87 -1.78 -14.48
N CYS A 258 -10.22 -1.66 -15.63
CA CYS A 258 -8.80 -1.95 -15.82
C CYS A 258 -8.06 -0.67 -16.25
N PRO A 259 -7.05 -0.23 -15.48
CA PRO A 259 -6.25 0.94 -15.84
C PRO A 259 -5.34 0.67 -17.05
N PRO A 260 -4.88 1.73 -17.75
CA PRO A 260 -3.93 1.60 -18.85
C PRO A 260 -2.50 1.37 -18.36
N THR A 261 -2.31 0.48 -17.39
CA THR A 261 -1.04 0.26 -16.66
C THR A 261 0.12 -0.10 -17.59
N MET A 262 -0.13 -0.93 -18.62
CA MET A 262 0.92 -1.31 -19.57
C MET A 262 1.42 -0.08 -20.33
N GLU A 263 0.51 0.83 -20.72
CA GLU A 263 0.89 2.08 -21.39
C GLU A 263 1.66 3.01 -20.44
N LEU A 264 1.24 3.12 -19.18
CA LEU A 264 1.97 3.91 -18.16
C LEU A 264 3.42 3.43 -18.03
N VAL A 265 3.63 2.13 -17.88
CA VAL A 265 4.98 1.53 -17.77
C VAL A 265 5.80 1.74 -19.06
N HIS A 266 5.19 1.56 -20.24
CA HIS A 266 5.87 1.76 -21.53
C HIS A 266 6.22 3.22 -21.80
N ARG A 267 5.45 4.17 -21.28
CA ARG A 267 5.79 5.61 -21.32
C ARG A 267 6.92 5.98 -20.35
N GLY A 268 7.36 5.06 -19.49
CA GLY A 268 8.39 5.28 -18.47
C GLY A 268 7.88 6.01 -17.23
N ILE A 269 6.55 6.03 -16.99
CA ILE A 269 5.96 6.51 -15.74
C ILE A 269 6.26 5.49 -14.65
N LEU A 270 6.77 5.96 -13.50
CA LEU A 270 7.08 5.11 -12.36
C LEU A 270 5.77 4.56 -11.77
N THR A 271 5.42 3.34 -12.17
CA THR A 271 4.19 2.66 -11.78
C THR A 271 4.51 1.46 -10.91
N GLY A 272 4.05 1.48 -9.66
CA GLY A 272 4.19 0.40 -8.69
C GLY A 272 2.97 -0.53 -8.66
N LEU A 273 3.06 -1.52 -7.79
CA LEU A 273 2.01 -2.50 -7.49
C LEU A 273 1.63 -2.40 -6.01
N GLY A 274 0.34 -2.24 -5.73
CA GLY A 274 -0.23 -2.21 -4.39
C GLY A 274 -1.35 -3.24 -4.25
N THR A 275 -1.88 -3.37 -3.05
CA THR A 275 -2.94 -4.32 -2.71
C THR A 275 -4.27 -3.65 -2.37
N ASP A 276 -4.23 -2.35 -2.06
CA ASP A 276 -5.40 -1.66 -1.53
C ASP A 276 -5.95 -2.38 -0.27
N GLY A 277 -7.22 -2.30 0.02
CA GLY A 277 -7.85 -3.01 1.14
C GLY A 277 -8.22 -4.49 0.86
N TYR A 278 -7.56 -5.18 -0.08
CA TYR A 278 -7.97 -6.52 -0.54
C TYR A 278 -7.11 -7.66 0.01
N THR A 279 -5.80 -7.55 -0.06
CA THR A 279 -4.88 -8.61 0.34
C THR A 279 -3.59 -8.02 0.94
N HIS A 280 -2.79 -8.83 1.62
CA HIS A 280 -1.45 -8.48 2.07
C HIS A 280 -0.39 -9.34 1.38
N ASP A 281 -0.79 -10.05 0.29
CA ASP A 281 0.07 -10.96 -0.47
C ASP A 281 0.45 -10.32 -1.82
N MET A 282 1.65 -9.75 -1.90
CA MET A 282 2.17 -9.13 -3.13
C MET A 282 2.35 -10.12 -4.29
N LEU A 283 2.50 -11.41 -4.02
CA LEU A 283 2.56 -12.44 -5.06
C LEU A 283 1.17 -12.76 -5.62
N GLU A 284 0.11 -12.61 -4.82
CA GLU A 284 -1.26 -12.66 -5.30
C GLU A 284 -1.52 -11.49 -6.26
N SER A 285 -1.21 -10.24 -5.84
CA SER A 285 -1.35 -9.05 -6.69
C SER A 285 -0.52 -9.15 -7.97
N TYR A 286 0.69 -9.69 -7.89
CA TYR A 286 1.53 -9.98 -9.06
C TYR A 286 0.81 -10.89 -10.05
N LYS A 287 0.23 -12.00 -9.58
CA LYS A 287 -0.51 -12.95 -10.42
C LYS A 287 -1.76 -12.33 -11.02
N VAL A 288 -2.55 -11.63 -10.19
CA VAL A 288 -3.80 -10.99 -10.64
C VAL A 288 -3.50 -9.90 -11.66
N ALA A 289 -2.50 -9.03 -11.43
CA ALA A 289 -2.09 -8.04 -12.43
C ALA A 289 -1.71 -8.66 -13.78
N ASN A 290 -0.92 -9.75 -13.76
CA ASN A 290 -0.51 -10.43 -14.99
C ASN A 290 -1.72 -10.97 -15.78
N VAL A 291 -2.64 -11.70 -15.14
CA VAL A 291 -3.77 -12.29 -15.82
C VAL A 291 -4.85 -11.28 -16.21
N LEU A 292 -5.03 -10.21 -15.39
CA LEU A 292 -5.95 -9.12 -15.69
C LEU A 292 -5.58 -8.43 -17.01
N HIS A 293 -4.33 -8.02 -17.17
CA HIS A 293 -3.90 -7.30 -18.38
C HIS A 293 -3.91 -8.16 -19.61
N LYS A 294 -3.51 -9.44 -19.51
CA LYS A 294 -3.66 -10.39 -20.62
C LYS A 294 -5.11 -10.55 -21.05
N HIS A 295 -6.00 -10.70 -20.11
CA HIS A 295 -7.43 -10.83 -20.37
C HIS A 295 -8.02 -9.56 -20.97
N HIS A 296 -7.73 -8.38 -20.36
CA HIS A 296 -8.28 -7.10 -20.81
C HIS A 296 -7.81 -6.72 -22.21
N LEU A 297 -6.52 -6.90 -22.50
CA LEU A 297 -5.93 -6.55 -23.80
C LEU A 297 -6.11 -7.65 -24.88
N CYS A 298 -6.56 -8.85 -24.49
CA CYS A 298 -6.56 -10.03 -25.36
C CYS A 298 -5.18 -10.31 -26.00
N ASP A 299 -4.09 -9.99 -25.24
CA ASP A 299 -2.72 -10.15 -25.69
C ASP A 299 -1.96 -11.10 -24.75
N ALA A 300 -1.54 -12.25 -25.29
CA ALA A 300 -0.79 -13.26 -24.54
C ALA A 300 0.62 -12.80 -24.13
N ASN A 301 1.16 -11.77 -24.78
CA ASN A 301 2.49 -11.23 -24.49
C ASN A 301 2.46 -10.08 -23.46
N ALA A 302 1.29 -9.50 -23.15
CA ALA A 302 1.18 -8.44 -22.17
C ALA A 302 1.63 -8.89 -20.78
N ALA A 303 2.12 -7.95 -19.97
CA ALA A 303 2.38 -8.10 -18.55
C ALA A 303 3.53 -9.07 -18.13
N TRP A 304 4.29 -9.62 -19.07
CA TRP A 304 5.42 -10.51 -18.74
C TRP A 304 6.65 -9.77 -18.21
N GLY A 305 6.93 -8.58 -18.70
CA GLY A 305 8.03 -7.72 -18.26
C GLY A 305 7.57 -6.63 -17.30
N GLU A 306 6.39 -6.08 -17.55
CA GLU A 306 5.86 -4.92 -16.84
C GLU A 306 5.51 -5.24 -15.38
N VAL A 307 4.82 -6.34 -15.13
CA VAL A 307 4.40 -6.72 -13.77
C VAL A 307 5.59 -7.08 -12.86
N PRO A 308 6.58 -7.90 -13.30
CA PRO A 308 7.82 -8.06 -12.53
C PRO A 308 8.52 -6.74 -12.23
N LYS A 309 8.62 -5.85 -13.21
CA LYS A 309 9.22 -4.53 -13.03
C LYS A 309 8.47 -3.70 -11.99
N MET A 310 7.13 -3.70 -12.00
CA MET A 310 6.34 -2.98 -11.00
C MET A 310 6.65 -3.48 -9.58
N LEU A 311 6.63 -4.80 -9.35
CA LEU A 311 6.83 -5.37 -8.01
C LEU A 311 8.27 -5.25 -7.53
N PHE A 312 9.26 -5.63 -8.35
CA PHE A 312 10.64 -5.80 -7.87
C PHE A 312 11.51 -4.55 -8.04
N GLU A 313 11.24 -3.71 -9.05
CA GLU A 313 12.03 -2.52 -9.33
C GLU A 313 11.30 -1.24 -8.92
N ASN A 314 10.07 -1.06 -9.40
CA ASN A 314 9.35 0.19 -9.25
C ASN A 314 8.87 0.41 -7.81
N ASN A 315 8.39 -0.62 -7.11
CA ASN A 315 8.02 -0.50 -5.69
C ASN A 315 9.22 -0.09 -4.84
N ALA A 316 10.40 -0.64 -5.12
CA ALA A 316 11.64 -0.21 -4.48
C ALA A 316 11.99 1.24 -4.81
N ALA A 317 11.86 1.64 -6.09
CA ALA A 317 12.11 3.01 -6.51
C ALA A 317 11.14 4.03 -5.85
N ILE A 318 9.87 3.67 -5.69
CA ILE A 318 8.89 4.47 -4.95
C ILE A 318 9.28 4.60 -3.48
N ALA A 319 9.58 3.49 -2.81
CA ALA A 319 9.96 3.49 -1.40
C ALA A 319 11.24 4.29 -1.13
N ASN A 320 12.21 4.19 -2.02
CA ASN A 320 13.49 4.91 -1.92
C ASN A 320 13.37 6.45 -2.14
N ARG A 321 12.19 6.99 -2.51
CA ARG A 321 11.90 8.43 -2.45
C ARG A 321 11.58 8.93 -1.03
N TYR A 322 11.27 8.00 -0.11
CA TYR A 322 10.84 8.29 1.26
C TYR A 322 11.79 7.76 2.33
N PHE A 323 12.41 6.60 2.09
CA PHE A 323 13.37 5.99 3.02
C PHE A 323 14.81 6.22 2.55
N LYS A 324 15.72 6.38 3.52
CA LYS A 324 17.13 6.78 3.26
C LYS A 324 18.00 5.58 2.88
N THR A 325 17.77 4.44 3.56
CA THR A 325 18.52 3.20 3.31
C THR A 325 17.94 2.49 2.09
N PRO A 326 18.76 2.12 1.10
CA PRO A 326 18.28 1.46 -0.13
C PRO A 326 17.47 0.19 0.17
N LEU A 327 16.26 0.10 -0.35
CA LEU A 327 15.31 -1.00 -0.22
C LEU A 327 15.22 -1.80 -1.53
N GLY A 328 14.71 -3.04 -1.44
CA GLY A 328 14.41 -3.89 -2.60
C GLY A 328 15.61 -4.53 -3.27
N VAL A 329 16.77 -4.50 -2.66
CA VAL A 329 18.02 -5.08 -3.20
C VAL A 329 18.82 -5.79 -2.13
N LEU A 330 19.48 -6.89 -2.50
CA LEU A 330 20.45 -7.59 -1.65
C LEU A 330 21.87 -7.14 -2.00
N LYS A 331 22.37 -6.11 -1.34
CA LYS A 331 23.73 -5.61 -1.53
C LYS A 331 24.25 -4.97 -0.24
N GLU A 332 25.57 -4.84 -0.14
CA GLU A 332 26.22 -4.14 0.96
C GLU A 332 25.73 -2.66 1.04
N GLY A 333 25.40 -2.19 2.23
CA GLY A 333 24.85 -0.86 2.47
C GLY A 333 23.34 -0.70 2.23
N ALA A 334 22.65 -1.74 1.75
CA ALA A 334 21.20 -1.75 1.68
C ALA A 334 20.57 -2.18 3.02
N ALA A 335 19.27 -1.93 3.16
CA ALA A 335 18.50 -2.43 4.30
C ALA A 335 18.55 -3.96 4.35
N GLY A 336 18.62 -4.51 5.55
CA GLY A 336 18.61 -5.94 5.78
C GLY A 336 17.20 -6.53 5.69
N ASP A 337 16.52 -6.28 4.57
CA ASP A 337 15.15 -6.72 4.29
C ASP A 337 15.18 -7.93 3.36
N VAL A 338 15.01 -9.12 3.93
CA VAL A 338 15.21 -10.40 3.25
C VAL A 338 14.10 -11.36 3.57
N ILE A 339 13.65 -12.12 2.58
CA ILE A 339 12.73 -13.25 2.77
C ILE A 339 13.35 -14.54 2.27
N VAL A 340 12.89 -15.64 2.86
CA VAL A 340 13.16 -17.00 2.37
C VAL A 340 11.81 -17.58 1.95
N VAL A 341 11.73 -18.00 0.69
CA VAL A 341 10.56 -18.68 0.11
C VAL A 341 10.88 -20.17 0.01
N ASP A 342 10.05 -21.02 0.62
CA ASP A 342 10.15 -22.47 0.51
C ASP A 342 9.61 -22.89 -0.85
N TYR A 343 10.52 -22.95 -1.84
CA TYR A 343 10.17 -23.25 -3.21
C TYR A 343 11.16 -24.23 -3.83
N ASN A 344 10.66 -25.44 -4.11
CA ASN A 344 11.42 -26.51 -4.71
C ASN A 344 10.73 -27.03 -5.98
N PRO A 345 10.92 -26.36 -7.13
CA PRO A 345 10.23 -26.72 -8.37
C PRO A 345 10.72 -28.05 -8.97
N PRO A 346 9.87 -28.76 -9.71
CA PRO A 346 10.27 -29.95 -10.47
C PRO A 346 11.03 -29.61 -11.76
N THR A 347 11.13 -28.32 -12.11
CA THR A 347 11.75 -27.81 -13.33
C THR A 347 12.96 -26.93 -12.96
N GLN A 348 13.88 -26.76 -13.93
CA GLN A 348 15.06 -25.93 -13.72
C GLN A 348 14.64 -24.48 -13.44
N LEU A 349 15.29 -23.86 -12.43
CA LEU A 349 15.12 -22.46 -12.06
C LEU A 349 16.43 -21.70 -12.30
N ASP A 350 16.35 -20.63 -13.09
CA ASP A 350 17.47 -19.73 -13.37
C ASP A 350 17.02 -18.29 -13.65
N ALA A 351 17.94 -17.39 -13.91
CA ALA A 351 17.67 -15.98 -14.13
C ALA A 351 16.76 -15.71 -15.36
N SER A 352 16.68 -16.62 -16.32
CA SER A 352 15.87 -16.43 -17.53
C SER A 352 14.39 -16.78 -17.34
N ASN A 353 14.05 -17.55 -16.30
CA ASN A 353 12.71 -18.09 -16.09
C ASN A 353 12.11 -17.81 -14.70
N ILE A 354 12.84 -17.11 -13.82
CA ILE A 354 12.40 -16.83 -12.44
C ILE A 354 11.00 -16.16 -12.38
N ASN A 355 10.70 -15.25 -13.30
CA ASN A 355 9.38 -14.58 -13.35
C ASN A 355 8.24 -15.56 -13.59
N GLY A 356 8.47 -16.60 -14.40
CA GLY A 356 7.51 -17.68 -14.61
C GLY A 356 7.33 -18.55 -13.36
N HIS A 357 8.44 -18.87 -12.67
CA HIS A 357 8.36 -19.59 -11.39
C HIS A 357 7.59 -18.83 -10.33
N ILE A 358 7.81 -17.52 -10.23
CA ILE A 358 7.03 -16.64 -9.32
C ILE A 358 5.56 -16.68 -9.70
N LEU A 359 5.23 -16.44 -10.99
CA LEU A 359 3.85 -16.36 -11.46
C LEU A 359 3.05 -17.63 -11.23
N PHE A 360 3.66 -18.78 -11.49
CA PHE A 360 2.94 -20.07 -11.52
C PHE A 360 3.16 -20.92 -10.27
N GLY A 361 4.19 -20.68 -9.51
CA GLY A 361 4.61 -21.60 -8.46
C GLY A 361 4.79 -21.01 -7.06
N MET A 362 4.84 -19.69 -6.90
CA MET A 362 5.04 -19.07 -5.58
C MET A 362 3.80 -18.31 -5.12
N THR A 363 3.57 -18.33 -3.80
CA THR A 363 2.54 -17.53 -3.10
C THR A 363 3.13 -16.96 -1.82
N GLY A 364 2.51 -15.96 -1.20
CA GLY A 364 2.97 -15.43 0.09
C GLY A 364 2.97 -16.49 1.21
N ARG A 365 2.19 -17.56 1.07
CA ARG A 365 2.19 -18.68 2.02
C ARG A 365 3.49 -19.49 2.01
N ASP A 366 4.24 -19.43 0.93
CA ASP A 366 5.53 -20.13 0.78
C ASP A 366 6.68 -19.35 1.44
N VAL A 367 6.46 -18.11 1.89
CA VAL A 367 7.44 -17.34 2.67
C VAL A 367 7.58 -17.94 4.05
N VAL A 368 8.73 -18.51 4.37
CA VAL A 368 9.00 -19.17 5.64
C VAL A 368 9.79 -18.32 6.63
N THR A 369 10.54 -17.35 6.14
CA THR A 369 11.34 -16.42 6.96
C THR A 369 11.21 -15.01 6.41
N THR A 370 11.03 -14.03 7.32
CA THR A 370 10.97 -12.61 7.01
C THR A 370 11.89 -11.85 7.96
N VAL A 371 12.81 -11.10 7.37
CA VAL A 371 13.76 -10.24 8.07
C VAL A 371 13.55 -8.82 7.58
N ALA A 372 13.44 -7.85 8.48
CA ALA A 372 13.38 -6.43 8.15
C ALA A 372 14.41 -5.65 8.97
N ASN A 373 15.16 -4.79 8.30
CA ASN A 373 16.22 -3.99 8.92
C ASN A 373 17.18 -4.83 9.80
N GLY A 374 17.47 -6.07 9.34
CA GLY A 374 18.32 -7.02 10.06
C GLY A 374 17.65 -7.72 11.27
N ARG A 375 16.40 -7.38 11.60
CA ARG A 375 15.62 -8.05 12.66
C ARG A 375 14.80 -9.19 12.09
N VAL A 376 14.90 -10.38 12.69
CA VAL A 376 14.07 -11.54 12.32
C VAL A 376 12.65 -11.33 12.85
N LEU A 377 11.69 -11.12 11.93
CA LEU A 377 10.27 -10.94 12.27
C LEU A 377 9.52 -12.26 12.28
N MET A 378 9.84 -13.16 11.33
CA MET A 378 9.29 -14.50 11.21
C MET A 378 10.40 -15.50 10.84
N LYS A 379 10.38 -16.69 11.42
CA LYS A 379 11.29 -17.79 11.11
C LYS A 379 10.53 -19.12 11.18
N ASP A 380 10.69 -19.96 10.16
CA ASP A 380 9.97 -21.23 10.00
C ASP A 380 8.43 -21.06 10.18
N ARG A 381 7.87 -19.99 9.59
CA ARG A 381 6.45 -19.57 9.70
C ARG A 381 6.00 -19.10 11.08
N GLU A 382 6.87 -19.03 12.06
CA GLU A 382 6.58 -18.56 13.39
C GLU A 382 6.97 -17.09 13.55
N ILE A 383 6.01 -16.21 13.86
CA ILE A 383 6.22 -14.80 14.17
C ILE A 383 7.02 -14.69 15.48
N LYS A 384 8.07 -13.86 15.50
CA LYS A 384 8.99 -13.73 16.63
C LYS A 384 8.86 -12.41 17.39
N VAL A 385 8.02 -11.50 16.92
CA VAL A 385 7.97 -10.11 17.43
C VAL A 385 6.75 -9.81 18.30
N ILE A 386 5.75 -10.68 18.31
CA ILE A 386 4.53 -10.56 19.11
C ILE A 386 3.95 -11.93 19.41
N ASP A 387 3.21 -12.06 20.52
CA ASP A 387 2.34 -13.22 20.76
C ASP A 387 1.12 -13.12 19.83
N VAL A 388 1.14 -13.94 18.77
CA VAL A 388 0.11 -13.92 17.74
C VAL A 388 -1.25 -14.39 18.26
N GLU A 389 -1.29 -15.35 19.20
CA GLU A 389 -2.54 -15.87 19.73
C GLU A 389 -3.27 -14.80 20.56
N GLU A 390 -2.55 -14.13 21.45
CA GLU A 390 -3.07 -13.00 22.22
C GLU A 390 -3.48 -11.82 21.29
N ALA A 391 -2.62 -11.44 20.34
CA ALA A 391 -2.89 -10.36 19.40
C ALA A 391 -4.18 -10.63 18.57
N MET A 392 -4.33 -11.84 18.02
CA MET A 392 -5.51 -12.20 17.24
C MET A 392 -6.77 -12.33 18.11
N ALA A 393 -6.65 -12.69 19.40
CA ALA A 393 -7.77 -12.68 20.33
C ALA A 393 -8.29 -11.23 20.52
N LYS A 394 -7.38 -10.26 20.66
CA LYS A 394 -7.73 -8.83 20.75
C LYS A 394 -8.31 -8.30 19.45
N CYS A 395 -7.75 -8.64 18.30
CA CYS A 395 -8.33 -8.26 17.00
C CYS A 395 -9.78 -8.76 16.87
N ARG A 396 -10.08 -9.99 17.30
CA ARG A 396 -11.46 -10.52 17.30
C ARG A 396 -12.38 -9.79 18.27
N GLU A 397 -11.89 -9.41 19.44
CA GLU A 397 -12.65 -8.61 20.41
C GLU A 397 -13.03 -7.24 19.82
N GLU A 398 -12.04 -6.53 19.24
CA GLU A 398 -12.26 -5.19 18.71
C GLU A 398 -13.09 -5.20 17.42
N SER A 399 -12.90 -6.19 16.54
CA SER A 399 -13.76 -6.34 15.35
C SER A 399 -15.21 -6.63 15.73
N ALA A 400 -15.46 -7.42 16.78
CA ALA A 400 -16.82 -7.66 17.27
C ALA A 400 -17.50 -6.37 17.80
N LYS A 401 -16.74 -5.52 18.52
CA LYS A 401 -17.23 -4.21 18.98
C LYS A 401 -17.57 -3.30 17.79
N LEU A 402 -16.69 -3.24 16.80
CA LEU A 402 -16.89 -2.45 15.57
C LEU A 402 -18.13 -2.95 14.81
N TRP A 403 -18.26 -4.25 14.59
CA TRP A 403 -19.39 -4.83 13.85
C TRP A 403 -20.72 -4.62 14.59
N HIS A 404 -20.69 -4.67 15.93
CA HIS A 404 -21.86 -4.35 16.74
C HIS A 404 -22.24 -2.86 16.60
N SER A 405 -21.29 -1.94 16.62
CA SER A 405 -21.56 -0.51 16.45
C SER A 405 -22.14 -0.16 15.07
N ILE A 406 -21.75 -0.91 14.03
CA ILE A 406 -22.26 -0.73 12.66
C ILE A 406 -23.68 -1.29 12.50
N ASN A 407 -23.97 -2.45 13.09
CA ASN A 407 -25.24 -3.16 12.86
C ASN A 407 -26.26 -2.99 13.99
N GLY A 408 -25.88 -2.41 15.11
CA GLY A 408 -26.54 -1.93 16.32
C GLY A 408 -27.71 -2.48 16.88
#